data_e4cb099f039175d33d9037868206063b
#
_entry.id   e4cb099f039175d33d9037868206063b
#
_cell.length_a   1.000
_cell.length_b   1.000
_cell.length_c   1.000
_cell.angle_alpha   90.00
_cell.angle_beta   90.00
_cell.angle_gamma   90.00
#
_symmetry.space_group_name_H-M   'P 1'
#
loop_
_entity.id
_entity.type
_entity.pdbx_description
1 polymer ?
#
loop_
_entity_poly.entity_id
_entity_poly.type
_entity_poly.pdbx_seq_one_letter_code
_entity_poly.pdbx_strand_id
1 'polypeptide(L)'
;MMEEDAASIDLIAGAYTEELQTNDVAVWIDPIDGSNAFADGDLDNVTNMIGITVAGRPVVGIIHKPFKDNRQNSARTYVGTTESGLFYFDHNRRDRTTSEPTYIEPFSSNDQAAASS
;
A
#
# COMPACT_ATOMS: atom_id res chain seq x y z
N MET A 1 -9.69 9.09 -14.87
CA MET A 1 -9.24 8.73 -13.51
C MET A 1 -10.22 9.32 -12.51
N MET A 2 -10.55 8.58 -11.48
CA MET A 2 -11.49 9.03 -10.45
C MET A 2 -10.83 10.08 -9.54
N GLU A 3 -11.61 10.99 -8.95
CA GLU A 3 -11.07 12.02 -8.05
C GLU A 3 -10.37 11.42 -6.83
N GLU A 4 -10.89 10.34 -6.27
CA GLU A 4 -10.29 9.64 -5.15
C GLU A 4 -8.92 9.05 -5.49
N ASP A 5 -8.71 8.59 -6.74
CA ASP A 5 -7.42 8.10 -7.20
C ASP A 5 -6.41 9.25 -7.34
N ALA A 6 -6.86 10.43 -7.76
CA ALA A 6 -6.01 11.60 -7.87
C ALA A 6 -5.46 12.04 -6.51
N ALA A 7 -6.28 12.00 -5.44
CA ALA A 7 -5.82 12.34 -4.11
C ALA A 7 -4.75 11.37 -3.60
N SER A 8 -4.90 10.07 -3.87
CA SER A 8 -3.89 9.06 -3.51
C SER A 8 -2.59 9.25 -4.27
N ILE A 9 -2.65 9.57 -5.55
CA ILE A 9 -1.48 9.85 -6.39
C ILE A 9 -0.74 11.09 -5.90
N ASP A 10 -1.47 12.16 -5.58
CA ASP A 10 -0.86 13.41 -5.08
C ASP A 10 -0.12 13.19 -3.76
N LEU A 11 -0.67 12.37 -2.87
CA LEU A 11 -0.02 12.04 -1.61
C LEU A 11 1.29 11.28 -1.83
N ILE A 12 1.30 10.32 -2.74
CA ILE A 12 2.50 9.54 -3.08
C ILE A 12 3.52 10.44 -3.78
N ALA A 13 3.10 11.24 -4.75
CA ALA A 13 3.97 12.15 -5.48
C ALA A 13 4.60 13.20 -4.56
N GLY A 14 3.85 13.72 -3.58
CA GLY A 14 4.36 14.66 -2.59
C GLY A 14 5.39 14.07 -1.64
N ALA A 15 5.45 12.75 -1.52
CA ALA A 15 6.43 12.06 -0.69
C ALA A 15 7.82 11.99 -1.33
N TYR A 16 7.94 12.21 -2.62
CA TYR A 16 9.21 12.18 -3.34
C TYR A 16 9.25 13.30 -4.37
N THR A 17 9.99 14.36 -4.05
CA THR A 17 10.03 15.60 -4.85
C THR A 17 11.25 15.72 -5.74
N GLU A 18 12.22 14.82 -5.65
CA GLU A 18 13.41 14.85 -6.49
C GLU A 18 13.11 14.40 -7.92
N GLU A 19 13.75 15.04 -8.88
CA GLU A 19 13.72 14.60 -10.26
C GLU A 19 14.59 13.37 -10.44
N LEU A 20 14.03 12.30 -11.02
CA LEU A 20 14.71 11.02 -11.17
C LEU A 20 14.97 10.70 -12.62
N GLN A 21 16.11 10.03 -12.86
CA GLN A 21 16.38 9.44 -14.16
C GLN A 21 15.58 8.14 -14.31
N THR A 22 14.96 7.96 -15.47
CA THR A 22 14.08 6.81 -15.71
C THR A 22 14.80 5.46 -15.52
N ASN A 23 16.07 5.38 -15.90
CA ASN A 23 16.84 4.14 -15.78
C ASN A 23 17.31 3.83 -14.34
N ASP A 24 17.14 4.78 -13.41
CA ASP A 24 17.43 4.56 -11.99
C ASP A 24 16.23 4.00 -11.23
N VAL A 25 15.05 4.02 -11.84
CA VAL A 25 13.79 3.62 -11.21
C VAL A 25 13.41 2.22 -11.66
N ALA A 26 13.14 1.33 -10.72
CA ALA A 26 12.57 0.03 -11.00
C ALA A 26 11.24 -0.13 -10.28
N VAL A 27 10.28 -0.72 -10.96
CA VAL A 27 8.96 -1.02 -10.42
C VAL A 27 8.78 -2.53 -10.39
N TRP A 28 8.46 -3.06 -9.23
CA TRP A 28 8.25 -4.48 -8.99
C TRP A 28 6.77 -4.69 -8.73
N ILE A 29 6.16 -5.61 -9.47
CA ILE A 29 4.72 -5.86 -9.37
C ILE A 29 4.49 -7.33 -9.10
N ASP A 30 3.76 -7.64 -8.02
CA ASP A 30 3.16 -8.94 -7.77
C ASP A 30 1.64 -8.75 -7.92
N PRO A 31 1.08 -9.10 -9.09
CA PRO A 31 -0.32 -8.75 -9.37
C PRO A 31 -1.32 -9.54 -8.52
N ILE A 32 -0.97 -10.76 -8.13
CA ILE A 32 -1.80 -11.57 -7.21
C ILE A 32 -0.88 -12.42 -6.37
N ASP A 33 -0.79 -12.09 -5.09
CA ASP A 33 -0.19 -12.96 -4.09
C ASP A 33 -1.31 -13.65 -3.32
N GLY A 34 -1.10 -14.92 -2.98
CA GLY A 34 -2.13 -15.71 -2.31
C GLY A 34 -3.16 -16.31 -3.26
N SER A 35 -2.74 -16.72 -4.47
CA SER A 35 -3.66 -17.32 -5.45
C SER A 35 -4.34 -18.59 -4.93
N ASN A 36 -3.65 -19.40 -4.11
CA ASN A 36 -4.26 -20.57 -3.48
C ASN A 36 -5.33 -20.17 -2.48
N ALA A 37 -5.09 -19.12 -1.70
CA ALA A 37 -6.07 -18.59 -0.76
C ALA A 37 -7.32 -18.07 -1.49
N PHE A 38 -7.13 -17.44 -2.65
CA PHE A 38 -8.26 -17.00 -3.48
C PHE A 38 -9.11 -18.19 -3.94
N ALA A 39 -8.47 -19.25 -4.41
CA ALA A 39 -9.17 -20.46 -4.87
C ALA A 39 -9.93 -21.15 -3.73
N ASP A 40 -9.40 -21.06 -2.51
CA ASP A 40 -10.02 -21.66 -1.31
C ASP A 40 -11.09 -20.75 -0.66
N GLY A 41 -11.32 -19.55 -1.21
CA GLY A 41 -12.28 -18.60 -0.66
C GLY A 41 -11.75 -17.79 0.52
N ASP A 42 -10.47 -17.89 0.84
CA ASP A 42 -9.82 -17.10 1.90
C ASP A 42 -9.35 -15.76 1.29
N LEU A 43 -10.31 -14.87 1.09
CA LEU A 43 -10.09 -13.64 0.33
C LEU A 43 -9.24 -12.61 1.07
N ASP A 44 -9.22 -12.65 2.40
CA ASP A 44 -8.45 -11.68 3.20
C ASP A 44 -6.94 -11.85 3.03
N ASN A 45 -6.48 -13.02 2.60
CA ASN A 45 -5.07 -13.29 2.33
C ASN A 45 -4.65 -13.02 0.88
N VAL A 46 -5.55 -12.51 0.05
CA VAL A 46 -5.20 -12.09 -1.33
C VAL A 46 -4.67 -10.67 -1.30
N THR A 47 -3.52 -10.44 -1.92
CA THR A 47 -2.92 -9.12 -2.02
C THR A 47 -2.40 -8.85 -3.43
N ASN A 48 -2.35 -7.56 -3.76
CA ASN A 48 -1.59 -7.07 -4.91
C ASN A 48 -0.46 -6.21 -4.33
N MET A 49 0.75 -6.33 -4.85
CA MET A 49 1.89 -5.60 -4.30
C MET A 49 2.64 -4.87 -5.39
N ILE A 50 3.07 -3.66 -5.07
CA ILE A 50 3.92 -2.85 -5.94
C ILE A 50 5.06 -2.32 -5.08
N GLY A 51 6.29 -2.49 -5.55
CA GLY A 51 7.46 -1.89 -4.94
C GLY A 51 8.15 -0.98 -5.94
N ILE A 52 8.64 0.15 -5.47
CA ILE A 52 9.41 1.07 -6.29
C ILE A 52 10.78 1.25 -5.65
N THR A 53 11.82 1.04 -6.44
CA THR A 53 13.21 1.26 -6.03
C THR A 53 13.82 2.37 -6.86
N VAL A 54 14.71 3.12 -6.22
CA VAL A 54 15.51 4.16 -6.89
C VAL A 54 16.97 3.86 -6.60
N ALA A 55 17.76 3.69 -7.64
CA ALA A 55 19.17 3.32 -7.55
C ALA A 55 19.40 2.09 -6.65
N GLY A 56 18.51 1.09 -6.76
CA GLY A 56 18.57 -0.15 -6.00
C GLY A 56 18.04 -0.08 -4.57
N ARG A 57 17.51 1.06 -4.14
CA ARG A 57 16.96 1.25 -2.78
C ARG A 57 15.44 1.32 -2.82
N PRO A 58 14.75 0.54 -2.00
CA PRO A 58 13.29 0.66 -1.88
C PRO A 58 12.89 2.03 -1.35
N VAL A 59 11.97 2.70 -2.04
CA VAL A 59 11.48 4.04 -1.63
C VAL A 59 9.97 4.07 -1.43
N VAL A 60 9.22 3.22 -2.13
CA VAL A 60 7.76 3.11 -1.99
C VAL A 60 7.37 1.65 -2.00
N GLY A 61 6.49 1.27 -1.10
CA GLY A 61 5.84 -0.03 -1.11
C GLY A 61 4.34 0.17 -1.03
N ILE A 62 3.61 -0.57 -1.86
CA ILE A 62 2.14 -0.53 -1.89
C ILE A 62 1.64 -1.95 -1.74
N ILE A 63 0.74 -2.17 -0.80
CA ILE A 63 0.04 -3.43 -0.61
C ILE A 63 -1.45 -3.15 -0.67
N HIS A 64 -2.10 -3.73 -1.67
CA HIS A 64 -3.55 -3.60 -1.83
C HIS A 64 -4.21 -4.91 -1.41
N LYS A 65 -5.15 -4.82 -0.47
CA LYS A 65 -6.02 -5.93 -0.07
C LYS A 65 -7.38 -5.73 -0.73
N PRO A 66 -7.65 -6.42 -1.84
CA PRO A 66 -8.90 -6.19 -2.58
C PRO A 66 -10.14 -6.69 -1.84
N PHE A 67 -9.99 -7.58 -0.84
CA PHE A 67 -11.09 -8.16 -0.09
C PHE A 67 -10.80 -8.08 1.41
N LYS A 68 -10.80 -6.86 1.94
CA LYS A 68 -10.55 -6.64 3.36
C LYS A 68 -11.62 -7.33 4.21
N ASP A 69 -11.18 -7.99 5.28
CA ASP A 69 -12.06 -8.74 6.18
C ASP A 69 -12.90 -9.79 5.45
N ASN A 70 -12.37 -10.36 4.40
CA ASN A 70 -13.03 -11.37 3.56
C ASN A 70 -14.32 -10.86 2.89
N ARG A 71 -14.42 -9.54 2.68
CA ARG A 71 -15.61 -8.89 2.11
C ARG A 71 -15.35 -8.42 0.69
N GLN A 72 -16.32 -8.64 -0.20
CA GLN A 72 -16.19 -8.29 -1.61
C GLN A 72 -16.25 -6.78 -1.88
N ASN A 73 -16.87 -5.98 -1.03
CA ASN A 73 -17.06 -4.55 -1.24
C ASN A 73 -16.07 -3.68 -0.48
N SER A 74 -15.27 -4.26 0.41
CA SER A 74 -14.31 -3.53 1.22
C SER A 74 -12.90 -3.87 0.78
N ALA A 75 -12.10 -2.85 0.53
CA ALA A 75 -10.69 -2.99 0.18
C ALA A 75 -9.86 -2.02 1.00
N ARG A 76 -8.57 -2.29 1.11
CA ARG A 76 -7.62 -1.40 1.78
C ARG A 76 -6.32 -1.37 1.01
N THR A 77 -5.76 -0.17 0.86
CA THR A 77 -4.45 0.02 0.27
C THR A 77 -3.50 0.58 1.32
N TYR A 78 -2.43 -0.14 1.60
CA TYR A 78 -1.34 0.33 2.44
C TYR A 78 -0.26 0.95 1.55
N VAL A 79 0.25 2.10 1.95
CA VAL A 79 1.34 2.78 1.26
C VAL A 79 2.42 3.10 2.28
N GLY A 80 3.64 2.65 1.99
CA GLY A 80 4.82 3.00 2.77
C GLY A 80 5.81 3.75 1.89
N THR A 81 6.32 4.88 2.38
CA THR A 81 7.36 5.64 1.70
C THR A 81 8.45 6.00 2.68
N THR A 82 9.66 6.20 2.16
CA THR A 82 10.79 6.64 3.00
C THR A 82 10.62 8.07 3.48
N GLU A 83 9.81 8.88 2.79
CA GLU A 83 9.57 10.28 3.11
C GLU A 83 8.38 10.48 4.06
N SER A 84 7.28 9.77 3.83
CA SER A 84 6.01 10.01 4.50
C SER A 84 5.62 8.94 5.53
N GLY A 85 6.40 7.85 5.63
CA GLY A 85 6.08 6.76 6.53
C GLY A 85 5.01 5.83 5.97
N LEU A 86 4.21 5.27 6.84
CA LEU A 86 3.20 4.26 6.50
C LEU A 86 1.80 4.81 6.74
N PHE A 87 0.93 4.64 5.77
CA PHE A 87 -0.48 5.03 5.87
C PHE A 87 -1.34 4.10 5.04
N TYR A 88 -2.66 4.18 5.22
CA TYR A 88 -3.58 3.38 4.44
C TYR A 88 -4.86 4.15 4.09
N PHE A 89 -5.52 3.67 3.05
CA PHE A 89 -6.86 4.12 2.62
C PHE A 89 -7.80 2.94 2.65
N ASP A 90 -9.03 3.17 3.09
CA ASP A 90 -10.11 2.21 2.94
C ASP A 90 -10.98 2.59 1.74
N HIS A 91 -11.37 1.57 0.98
CA HIS A 91 -12.18 1.73 -0.21
C HIS A 91 -13.48 0.93 -0.06
N ASN A 92 -14.58 1.53 -0.48
CA ASN A 92 -15.86 0.85 -0.59
C ASN A 92 -16.29 0.84 -2.07
N ARG A 93 -16.31 -0.35 -2.66
CA ARG A 93 -16.65 -0.49 -4.08
C ARG A 93 -18.12 -0.22 -4.36
N ARG A 94 -18.99 -0.53 -3.40
CA ARG A 94 -20.44 -0.33 -3.55
C ARG A 94 -20.77 1.15 -3.63
N ASP A 95 -20.19 1.95 -2.76
CA ASP A 95 -20.41 3.39 -2.69
C ASP A 95 -19.43 4.18 -3.56
N ARG A 96 -18.40 3.52 -4.08
CA ARG A 96 -17.30 4.13 -4.85
C ARG A 96 -16.62 5.26 -4.08
N THR A 97 -16.36 5.01 -2.81
CA THR A 97 -15.72 5.98 -1.91
C THR A 97 -14.34 5.49 -1.48
N THR A 98 -13.47 6.44 -1.20
CA THR A 98 -12.15 6.20 -0.61
C THR A 98 -12.01 7.09 0.60
N SER A 99 -11.57 6.52 1.72
CA SER A 99 -11.37 7.26 2.95
C SER A 99 -10.21 8.25 2.85
N GLU A 100 -10.17 9.21 3.78
CA GLU A 100 -8.95 9.97 4.04
C GLU A 100 -7.83 9.01 4.49
N PRO A 101 -6.54 9.37 4.28
CA PRO A 101 -5.45 8.53 4.72
C PRO A 101 -5.40 8.42 6.24
N THR A 102 -5.13 7.21 6.73
CA THR A 102 -4.85 6.96 8.13
C THR A 102 -3.39 6.61 8.28
N TYR A 103 -2.66 7.40 9.05
CA TYR A 103 -1.23 7.17 9.28
C TYR A 103 -1.04 6.13 10.39
N ILE A 104 -0.07 5.26 10.18
CA ILE A 104 0.31 4.24 11.17
C ILE A 104 1.55 4.74 11.88
N GLU A 105 1.47 4.85 13.21
CA GLU A 105 2.60 5.29 14.02
C GLU A 105 3.72 4.25 13.96
N PRO A 106 4.98 4.67 13.79
CA PRO A 106 6.09 3.74 13.83
C PRO A 106 6.27 3.17 15.25
N PHE A 107 6.81 1.97 15.33
CA PHE A 107 7.13 1.39 16.62
C PHE A 107 8.14 2.26 17.36
N SER A 108 7.90 2.49 18.65
CA SER A 108 8.91 3.03 19.54
C SER A 108 9.94 1.95 19.87
N SER A 109 11.12 2.36 20.40
CA SER A 109 12.12 1.39 20.82
C SER A 109 11.59 0.44 21.92
N ASN A 110 10.68 0.91 22.77
CA ASN A 110 10.05 0.08 23.79
C ASN A 110 9.12 -0.95 23.18
N ASP A 111 8.34 -0.58 22.16
CA ASP A 111 7.44 -1.48 21.47
C ASP A 111 8.23 -2.58 20.73
N GLN A 112 9.33 -2.22 20.10
CA GLN A 112 10.22 -3.16 19.45
C GLN A 112 10.81 -4.17 20.42
N ALA A 113 11.24 -3.71 21.58
CA ALA A 113 11.76 -4.58 22.62
C ALA A 113 10.70 -5.55 23.13
N ALA A 114 9.47 -5.10 23.33
CA ALA A 114 8.35 -5.95 23.72
C ALA A 114 8.00 -6.97 22.63
N ALA A 115 8.04 -6.57 21.36
CA ALA A 115 7.72 -7.44 20.24
C ALA A 115 8.76 -8.53 20.01
N SER A 116 10.03 -8.26 20.35
CA SER A 116 11.13 -9.21 20.16
C SER A 116 11.35 -10.15 21.35
N SER A 117 10.67 -9.93 22.43
CA SER A 117 10.72 -10.80 23.61
C SER A 117 9.58 -11.83 23.63
#